data_48fe3b3113098744424ca6ba905dac5e
#
_entry.id   48fe3b3113098744424ca6ba905dac5e
#
_cell.length_a   1.000
_cell.length_b   1.000
_cell.length_c   1.000
_cell.angle_alpha   90.00
_cell.angle_beta   90.00
_cell.angle_gamma   90.00
#
_symmetry.space_group_name_H-M   'P 1'
#
loop_
_entity.id
_entity.type
_entity.pdbx_description
1 polymer ?
#
loop_
_entity_poly.entity_id
_entity_poly.type
_entity_poly.pdbx_seq_one_letter_code
_entity_poly.pdbx_strand_id
1 'polypeptide(L)'
;DPMHNLKLKDIGNISVYARGDDYHDVIKKNLKKFGRWIVNQTNSEIKVFIDTAPIMEKPLAQKAGLGWQGKHTNLVSRDYGSWLFLASIFTNLDIEIDTEENDHCGNCNNCIEVCPTNAFVKPYKLDARKCISYLTIEHKGIIPTNLRSKIGNRIYGCDDCLAVCPWNKFAKESKEIKFKQKNQNELYDLKKLS
;
A
#
# COMPACT_ATOMS: atom_id res chain seq x y z
N ASP A 1 4.03 3.69 -15.63
CA ASP A 1 5.18 3.11 -14.91
C ASP A 1 5.36 3.84 -13.56
N PRO A 2 5.05 3.20 -12.43
CA PRO A 2 5.15 3.81 -11.10
C PRO A 2 6.58 4.26 -10.73
N MET A 3 7.58 3.68 -11.39
CA MET A 3 9.01 3.91 -11.11
C MET A 3 9.66 4.91 -12.09
N HIS A 4 8.91 5.50 -13.02
CA HIS A 4 9.46 6.38 -14.06
C HIS A 4 10.29 7.53 -13.47
N ASN A 5 9.76 8.23 -12.48
CA ASN A 5 10.41 9.40 -11.88
C ASN A 5 11.73 9.07 -11.15
N LEU A 6 11.94 7.81 -10.74
CA LEU A 6 13.19 7.41 -10.09
C LEU A 6 14.41 7.54 -11.02
N LYS A 7 14.20 7.55 -12.33
CA LYS A 7 15.25 7.74 -13.34
C LYS A 7 15.62 9.23 -13.52
N LEU A 8 14.81 10.14 -13.01
CA LEU A 8 14.94 11.60 -13.19
C LEU A 8 15.47 12.21 -11.89
N LYS A 9 16.77 12.48 -11.82
CA LYS A 9 17.45 12.93 -10.57
C LYS A 9 16.87 14.19 -9.96
N ASP A 10 16.37 15.10 -10.78
CA ASP A 10 15.84 16.41 -10.37
C ASP A 10 14.33 16.35 -10.05
N ILE A 11 13.69 15.21 -10.23
CA ILE A 11 12.25 15.03 -10.00
C ILE A 11 12.04 14.16 -8.77
N GLY A 12 11.34 14.70 -7.77
CA GLY A 12 10.94 13.92 -6.60
C GLY A 12 9.93 12.83 -6.94
N ASN A 13 10.09 11.65 -6.36
CA ASN A 13 9.15 10.53 -6.54
C ASN A 13 8.26 10.39 -5.31
N ILE A 14 6.95 10.41 -5.54
CA ILE A 14 5.93 10.09 -4.55
C ILE A 14 5.37 8.71 -4.85
N SER A 15 5.15 7.90 -3.81
CA SER A 15 4.51 6.60 -3.93
C SER A 15 3.14 6.69 -4.61
N VAL A 16 2.82 5.72 -5.44
CA VAL A 16 1.61 5.71 -6.30
C VAL A 16 0.34 5.97 -5.50
N TYR A 17 0.23 5.38 -4.31
CA TYR A 17 -0.96 5.50 -3.47
C TYR A 17 -1.28 6.94 -3.05
N ALA A 18 -0.27 7.81 -3.00
CA ALA A 18 -0.40 9.19 -2.54
C ALA A 18 -0.47 10.22 -3.69
N ARG A 19 -0.55 9.78 -4.95
CA ARG A 19 -0.58 10.68 -6.12
C ARG A 19 -1.96 11.26 -6.44
N GLY A 20 -3.03 10.63 -5.96
CA GLY A 20 -4.42 11.06 -6.16
C GLY A 20 -4.98 11.83 -4.98
N ASP A 21 -6.30 11.75 -4.81
CA ASP A 21 -6.98 12.19 -3.59
C ASP A 21 -6.62 11.28 -2.42
N ASP A 22 -6.79 11.79 -1.20
CA ASP A 22 -6.58 11.01 0.00
C ASP A 22 -7.50 9.77 0.00
N TYR A 23 -6.88 8.60 -0.06
CA TYR A 23 -7.59 7.33 -0.13
C TYR A 23 -8.45 7.07 1.12
N HIS A 24 -8.05 7.60 2.28
CA HIS A 24 -8.84 7.48 3.50
C HIS A 24 -10.22 8.09 3.31
N ASP A 25 -10.30 9.30 2.75
CA ASP A 25 -11.57 9.99 2.51
C ASP A 25 -12.40 9.30 1.43
N VAL A 26 -11.75 8.94 0.32
CA VAL A 26 -12.42 8.30 -0.83
C VAL A 26 -13.03 6.97 -0.43
N ILE A 27 -12.24 6.08 0.18
CA ILE A 27 -12.69 4.75 0.55
C ILE A 27 -13.67 4.81 1.73
N LYS A 28 -13.39 5.63 2.75
CA LYS A 28 -14.28 5.77 3.91
C LYS A 28 -15.69 6.22 3.51
N LYS A 29 -15.78 7.14 2.54
CA LYS A 29 -17.08 7.57 1.98
C LYS A 29 -17.82 6.42 1.35
N ASN A 30 -17.15 5.62 0.51
CA ASN A 30 -17.75 4.48 -0.17
C ASN A 30 -18.12 3.38 0.84
N LEU A 31 -17.24 3.13 1.81
CA LEU A 31 -17.45 2.14 2.86
C LEU A 31 -18.66 2.49 3.73
N LYS A 32 -18.82 3.76 4.10
CA LYS A 32 -20.02 4.24 4.84
C LYS A 32 -21.30 4.10 4.01
N LYS A 33 -21.22 4.32 2.70
CA LYS A 33 -22.37 4.12 1.81
C LYS A 33 -22.78 2.65 1.75
N PHE A 34 -21.80 1.77 1.56
CA PHE A 34 -22.02 0.32 1.55
C PHE A 34 -22.51 -0.19 2.91
N GLY A 35 -21.90 0.28 4.00
CA GLY A 35 -22.35 -0.07 5.36
C GLY A 35 -23.79 0.33 5.65
N ARG A 36 -24.23 1.53 5.24
CA ARG A 36 -25.64 1.92 5.37
C ARG A 36 -26.57 1.00 4.58
N TRP A 37 -26.14 0.57 3.39
CA TRP A 37 -26.92 -0.41 2.62
C TRP A 37 -27.04 -1.74 3.38
N ILE A 38 -25.96 -2.27 3.97
CA ILE A 38 -26.00 -3.48 4.80
C ILE A 38 -27.00 -3.32 5.94
N VAL A 39 -26.88 -2.25 6.73
CA VAL A 39 -27.79 -1.97 7.86
C VAL A 39 -29.27 -1.95 7.41
N ASN A 40 -29.56 -1.30 6.30
CA ASN A 40 -30.91 -1.23 5.77
C ASN A 40 -31.48 -2.58 5.31
N GLN A 41 -30.61 -3.51 4.88
CA GLN A 41 -31.03 -4.84 4.43
C GLN A 41 -31.13 -5.86 5.58
N THR A 42 -30.36 -5.68 6.64
CA THR A 42 -30.16 -6.73 7.65
C THR A 42 -30.51 -6.29 9.07
N ASN A 43 -30.72 -5.00 9.28
CA ASN A 43 -30.89 -4.38 10.61
C ASN A 43 -29.71 -4.69 11.58
N SER A 44 -28.51 -4.94 11.03
CA SER A 44 -27.30 -5.24 11.79
C SER A 44 -26.57 -3.95 12.21
N GLU A 45 -25.70 -4.06 13.23
CA GLU A 45 -24.77 -3.01 13.57
C GLU A 45 -23.49 -3.14 12.73
N ILE A 46 -22.89 -1.99 12.38
CA ILE A 46 -21.63 -1.95 11.64
C ILE A 46 -20.66 -0.92 12.19
N LYS A 47 -19.34 -1.18 12.00
CA LYS A 47 -18.29 -0.20 12.19
C LYS A 47 -17.27 -0.32 11.06
N VAL A 48 -16.94 0.81 10.42
CA VAL A 48 -16.05 0.84 9.26
C VAL A 48 -14.66 1.34 9.66
N PHE A 49 -13.61 0.74 9.09
CA PHE A 49 -12.23 1.08 9.35
C PHE A 49 -11.45 1.12 8.05
N ILE A 50 -10.50 2.04 7.99
CA ILE A 50 -9.51 2.14 6.95
C ILE A 50 -8.23 2.75 7.55
N ASP A 51 -7.19 1.98 7.67
CA ASP A 51 -5.82 2.33 8.09
C ASP A 51 -5.68 3.21 9.36
N THR A 52 -6.71 3.94 9.76
CA THR A 52 -6.69 4.91 10.87
C THR A 52 -7.02 4.30 12.24
N ALA A 53 -7.07 2.99 12.37
CA ALA A 53 -7.33 2.27 13.61
C ALA A 53 -6.32 1.14 13.81
N PRO A 54 -6.07 0.68 15.05
CA PRO A 54 -5.14 -0.40 15.34
C PRO A 54 -5.70 -1.77 14.91
N ILE A 55 -6.05 -1.90 13.63
CA ILE A 55 -6.58 -3.12 13.02
C ILE A 55 -5.53 -3.65 12.06
N MET A 56 -5.25 -4.94 12.16
CA MET A 56 -4.31 -5.62 11.28
C MET A 56 -5.00 -6.05 9.98
N GLU A 57 -5.25 -5.12 9.07
CA GLU A 57 -6.05 -5.34 7.86
C GLU A 57 -5.45 -6.41 6.94
N LYS A 58 -4.12 -6.48 6.81
CA LYS A 58 -3.46 -7.46 5.93
C LYS A 58 -3.68 -8.90 6.39
N PRO A 59 -3.47 -9.27 7.67
CA PRO A 59 -3.84 -10.60 8.18
C PRO A 59 -5.33 -10.92 8.05
N LEU A 60 -6.22 -9.93 8.28
CA LEU A 60 -7.66 -10.13 8.10
C LEU A 60 -8.00 -10.40 6.64
N ALA A 61 -7.42 -9.66 5.71
CA ALA A 61 -7.62 -9.86 4.28
C ALA A 61 -7.14 -11.25 3.82
N GLN A 62 -6.03 -11.76 4.37
CA GLN A 62 -5.56 -13.11 4.09
C GLN A 62 -6.54 -14.15 4.62
N LYS A 63 -7.02 -14.02 5.86
CA LYS A 63 -8.04 -14.92 6.42
C LYS A 63 -9.35 -14.90 5.65
N ALA A 64 -9.70 -13.75 5.06
CA ALA A 64 -10.87 -13.58 4.21
C ALA A 64 -10.63 -14.02 2.74
N GLY A 65 -9.54 -14.73 2.43
CA GLY A 65 -9.29 -15.26 1.09
C GLY A 65 -8.99 -14.22 0.01
N LEU A 66 -8.78 -12.93 0.37
CA LEU A 66 -8.54 -11.86 -0.60
C LEU A 66 -7.12 -11.88 -1.19
N GLY A 67 -6.21 -12.62 -0.57
CA GLY A 67 -4.82 -12.73 -0.93
C GLY A 67 -3.97 -13.16 0.25
N TRP A 68 -2.66 -13.13 0.11
CA TRP A 68 -1.70 -13.49 1.17
C TRP A 68 -0.75 -12.36 1.50
N GLN A 69 -0.19 -12.35 2.67
CA GLN A 69 0.91 -11.46 3.01
C GLN A 69 2.17 -11.93 2.30
N GLY A 70 2.61 -11.18 1.29
CA GLY A 70 3.81 -11.52 0.53
C GLY A 70 5.10 -11.31 1.33
N LYS A 71 6.23 -11.79 0.78
CA LYS A 71 7.58 -11.61 1.38
C LYS A 71 7.93 -10.15 1.67
N HIS A 72 7.33 -9.20 0.94
CA HIS A 72 7.45 -7.75 1.17
C HIS A 72 6.49 -7.21 2.25
N THR A 73 5.80 -8.05 3.00
CA THR A 73 4.88 -7.72 4.10
C THR A 73 3.59 -6.97 3.71
N ASN A 74 3.34 -6.77 2.43
CA ASN A 74 2.07 -6.25 1.93
C ASN A 74 1.19 -7.39 1.39
N LEU A 75 -0.11 -7.12 1.25
CA LEU A 75 -1.03 -8.09 0.65
C LEU A 75 -0.73 -8.27 -0.84
N VAL A 76 -0.82 -9.50 -1.32
CA VAL A 76 -0.76 -9.88 -2.73
C VAL A 76 -2.04 -10.63 -3.07
N SER A 77 -2.73 -10.23 -4.12
CA SER A 77 -3.93 -10.88 -4.61
C SER A 77 -3.66 -11.57 -5.94
N ARG A 78 -4.33 -12.70 -6.18
CA ARG A 78 -4.32 -13.39 -7.47
C ARG A 78 -4.96 -12.57 -8.58
N ASP A 79 -5.97 -11.76 -8.23
CA ASP A 79 -6.80 -11.04 -9.20
C ASP A 79 -6.33 -9.60 -9.46
N TYR A 80 -5.59 -9.01 -8.51
CA TYR A 80 -5.26 -7.58 -8.51
C TYR A 80 -3.77 -7.28 -8.26
N GLY A 81 -2.93 -8.30 -8.05
CA GLY A 81 -1.52 -8.09 -7.71
C GLY A 81 -1.33 -7.49 -6.32
N SER A 82 -0.34 -6.60 -6.15
CA SER A 82 0.02 -5.99 -4.86
C SER A 82 -0.40 -4.52 -4.73
N TRP A 83 -1.13 -3.96 -5.70
CA TRP A 83 -1.58 -2.57 -5.72
C TRP A 83 -3.01 -2.44 -5.18
N LEU A 84 -3.19 -2.67 -3.87
CA LEU A 84 -4.50 -2.71 -3.23
C LEU A 84 -4.55 -1.78 -2.03
N PHE A 85 -5.65 -1.08 -1.90
CA PHE A 85 -6.09 -0.50 -0.62
C PHE A 85 -6.96 -1.52 0.12
N LEU A 86 -6.82 -1.58 1.43
CA LEU A 86 -7.61 -2.43 2.30
C LEU A 86 -8.54 -1.59 3.17
N ALA A 87 -9.68 -2.15 3.49
CA ALA A 87 -10.61 -1.56 4.44
C ALA A 87 -11.46 -2.67 5.06
N SER A 88 -12.01 -2.41 6.25
CA SER A 88 -12.75 -3.42 7.00
C SER A 88 -14.11 -2.88 7.44
N ILE A 89 -15.13 -3.74 7.39
CA ILE A 89 -16.42 -3.53 8.04
C ILE A 89 -16.59 -4.59 9.12
N PHE A 90 -16.71 -4.16 10.35
CA PHE A 90 -17.07 -5.02 11.46
C PHE A 90 -18.59 -5.00 11.62
N THR A 91 -19.19 -6.15 11.83
CA THR A 91 -20.64 -6.31 11.95
C THR A 91 -20.97 -7.43 12.94
N ASN A 92 -22.15 -7.36 13.53
CA ASN A 92 -22.74 -8.47 14.31
C ASN A 92 -23.56 -9.42 13.43
N LEU A 93 -23.53 -9.23 12.11
CA LEU A 93 -24.18 -10.12 11.16
C LEU A 93 -23.47 -11.47 11.15
N ASP A 94 -24.21 -12.56 11.25
CA ASP A 94 -23.70 -13.91 11.05
C ASP A 94 -23.46 -14.15 9.56
N ILE A 95 -22.19 -14.24 9.17
CA ILE A 95 -21.76 -14.38 7.79
C ILE A 95 -20.89 -15.64 7.69
N GLU A 96 -21.10 -16.43 6.65
CA GLU A 96 -20.26 -17.56 6.34
C GLU A 96 -18.79 -17.13 6.20
N ILE A 97 -17.90 -17.91 6.83
CA ILE A 97 -16.47 -17.59 6.88
C ILE A 97 -15.79 -18.09 5.60
N ASP A 98 -15.06 -17.21 4.95
CA ASP A 98 -14.23 -17.53 3.79
C ASP A 98 -13.04 -18.43 4.15
N THR A 99 -12.49 -19.11 3.15
CA THR A 99 -11.26 -19.89 3.31
C THR A 99 -10.03 -19.01 3.19
N GLU A 100 -9.09 -19.13 4.11
CA GLU A 100 -7.83 -18.42 4.10
C GLU A 100 -7.03 -18.69 2.82
N GLU A 101 -6.42 -17.64 2.24
CA GLU A 101 -5.56 -17.78 1.06
C GLU A 101 -4.14 -18.23 1.45
N ASN A 102 -3.62 -19.18 0.69
CA ASN A 102 -2.25 -19.68 0.86
C ASN A 102 -1.20 -18.73 0.27
N ASP A 103 0.04 -18.87 0.75
CA ASP A 103 1.18 -18.12 0.19
C ASP A 103 1.60 -18.67 -1.19
N HIS A 104 1.76 -17.78 -2.16
CA HIS A 104 2.20 -18.10 -3.52
C HIS A 104 3.49 -17.35 -3.92
N CYS A 105 4.27 -16.84 -2.96
CA CYS A 105 5.57 -16.22 -3.23
C CYS A 105 6.63 -17.21 -3.73
N GLY A 106 6.52 -18.48 -3.35
CA GLY A 106 7.45 -19.54 -3.76
C GLY A 106 8.93 -19.16 -3.54
N ASN A 107 9.78 -19.40 -4.52
CA ASN A 107 11.22 -19.11 -4.46
C ASN A 107 11.57 -17.66 -4.86
N CYS A 108 10.61 -16.84 -5.29
CA CYS A 108 10.86 -15.45 -5.72
C CYS A 108 11.34 -14.58 -4.55
N ASN A 109 12.39 -13.78 -4.76
CA ASN A 109 12.95 -12.83 -3.80
C ASN A 109 13.11 -11.41 -4.37
N ASN A 110 12.54 -11.10 -5.54
CA ASN A 110 12.72 -9.83 -6.24
C ASN A 110 12.47 -8.61 -5.33
N CYS A 111 11.41 -8.67 -4.50
CA CYS A 111 11.06 -7.57 -3.60
C CYS A 111 12.09 -7.34 -2.48
N ILE A 112 12.80 -8.38 -2.06
CA ILE A 112 13.86 -8.30 -1.05
C ILE A 112 15.12 -7.71 -1.69
N GLU A 113 15.48 -8.20 -2.88
CA GLU A 113 16.71 -7.83 -3.61
C GLU A 113 16.66 -6.37 -4.11
N VAL A 114 15.50 -5.88 -4.52
CA VAL A 114 15.34 -4.51 -5.02
C VAL A 114 15.39 -3.45 -3.93
N CYS A 115 15.25 -3.83 -2.65
CA CYS A 115 15.13 -2.86 -1.56
C CYS A 115 16.42 -2.03 -1.39
N PRO A 116 16.40 -0.70 -1.65
CA PRO A 116 17.62 0.11 -1.67
C PRO A 116 18.34 0.17 -0.31
N THR A 117 17.59 0.03 0.77
CA THR A 117 18.08 0.15 2.15
C THR A 117 18.27 -1.21 2.84
N ASN A 118 18.01 -2.31 2.14
CA ASN A 118 18.04 -3.65 2.72
C ASN A 118 17.17 -3.73 4.00
N ALA A 119 15.93 -3.22 3.91
CA ALA A 119 15.01 -3.17 5.04
C ALA A 119 14.46 -4.54 5.43
N PHE A 120 14.49 -5.54 4.55
CA PHE A 120 14.03 -6.89 4.86
C PHE A 120 15.09 -7.67 5.61
N VAL A 121 14.82 -8.03 6.86
CA VAL A 121 15.69 -8.86 7.70
C VAL A 121 15.70 -10.31 7.20
N LYS A 122 14.54 -10.77 6.75
CA LYS A 122 14.29 -12.04 6.06
C LYS A 122 12.92 -11.96 5.35
N PRO A 123 12.57 -12.93 4.51
CA PRO A 123 11.21 -13.00 3.95
C PRO A 123 10.15 -12.83 5.03
N TYR A 124 9.13 -12.04 4.75
CA TYR A 124 8.00 -11.71 5.65
C TYR A 124 8.37 -10.90 6.90
N LYS A 125 9.61 -10.40 7.01
CA LYS A 125 10.05 -9.61 8.16
C LYS A 125 10.79 -8.35 7.74
N LEU A 126 10.15 -7.20 7.94
CA LEU A 126 10.65 -5.87 7.65
C LEU A 126 11.17 -5.19 8.92
N ASP A 127 12.35 -4.54 8.84
CA ASP A 127 12.80 -3.53 9.79
C ASP A 127 12.32 -2.16 9.32
N ALA A 128 11.24 -1.65 9.91
CA ALA A 128 10.64 -0.36 9.55
C ALA A 128 11.63 0.80 9.65
N ARG A 129 12.58 0.76 10.58
CA ARG A 129 13.61 1.81 10.77
C ARG A 129 14.54 1.98 9.57
N LYS A 130 14.56 1.02 8.65
CA LYS A 130 15.30 1.04 7.38
C LYS A 130 14.37 1.26 6.17
N CYS A 131 13.07 1.07 6.33
CA CYS A 131 12.11 1.17 5.23
C CYS A 131 11.95 2.64 4.80
N ILE A 132 12.16 2.93 3.53
CA ILE A 132 12.04 4.30 2.98
C ILE A 132 10.61 4.83 3.17
N SER A 133 9.59 3.99 3.00
CA SER A 133 8.19 4.39 3.24
C SER A 133 8.01 4.87 4.68
N TYR A 134 8.45 4.11 5.66
CA TYR A 134 8.40 4.53 7.06
C TYR A 134 9.21 5.80 7.32
N LEU A 135 10.42 5.88 6.79
CA LEU A 135 11.33 7.02 7.02
C LEU A 135 10.81 8.33 6.44
N THR A 136 10.04 8.27 5.36
CA THR A 136 9.52 9.47 4.67
C THR A 136 8.08 9.83 5.06
N ILE A 137 7.38 8.98 5.80
CA ILE A 137 5.98 9.19 6.19
C ILE A 137 5.85 9.31 7.71
N GLU A 138 6.36 8.33 8.46
CA GLU A 138 6.08 8.16 9.89
C GLU A 138 7.21 8.64 10.80
N HIS A 139 8.46 8.59 10.31
CA HIS A 139 9.64 8.91 11.13
C HIS A 139 9.66 10.39 11.50
N LYS A 140 9.75 10.65 12.79
CA LYS A 140 9.90 12.02 13.31
C LYS A 140 11.37 12.25 13.70
N GLY A 141 12.04 13.11 12.96
CA GLY A 141 13.42 13.46 13.22
C GLY A 141 14.32 13.34 11.99
N ILE A 142 15.62 13.39 12.23
CA ILE A 142 16.62 13.39 11.16
C ILE A 142 16.84 11.95 10.66
N ILE A 143 16.70 11.74 9.36
CA ILE A 143 16.99 10.44 8.74
C ILE A 143 18.49 10.13 8.89
N PRO A 144 18.88 8.91 9.32
CA PRO A 144 20.26 8.49 9.47
C PRO A 144 21.09 8.71 8.20
N THR A 145 22.27 9.29 8.34
CA THR A 145 23.12 9.72 7.21
C THR A 145 23.44 8.59 6.24
N ASN A 146 23.66 7.37 6.76
CA ASN A 146 23.96 6.18 5.95
C ASN A 146 22.80 5.68 5.10
N LEU A 147 21.58 6.19 5.31
CA LEU A 147 20.39 5.84 4.53
C LEU A 147 20.03 6.91 3.49
N ARG A 148 20.48 8.16 3.67
CA ARG A 148 20.07 9.30 2.81
C ARG A 148 20.39 9.08 1.34
N SER A 149 21.60 8.65 1.00
CA SER A 149 21.99 8.38 -0.39
C SER A 149 21.17 7.25 -1.02
N LYS A 150 20.71 6.28 -0.22
CA LYS A 150 19.89 5.15 -0.66
C LYS A 150 18.43 5.50 -0.92
N ILE A 151 17.94 6.56 -0.28
CA ILE A 151 16.59 7.08 -0.51
C ILE A 151 16.48 7.68 -1.91
N GLY A 152 17.56 8.31 -2.41
CA GLY A 152 17.56 8.95 -3.71
C GLY A 152 16.54 10.08 -3.76
N ASN A 153 15.75 10.13 -4.83
CA ASN A 153 14.72 11.15 -5.05
C ASN A 153 13.31 10.74 -4.52
N ARG A 154 13.20 9.74 -3.66
CA ARG A 154 11.93 9.35 -3.01
C ARG A 154 11.62 10.32 -1.89
N ILE A 155 10.67 11.23 -2.13
CA ILE A 155 10.30 12.28 -1.18
C ILE A 155 9.13 11.89 -0.28
N TYR A 156 8.29 10.94 -0.69
CA TYR A 156 7.16 10.45 0.09
C TYR A 156 6.78 9.02 -0.31
N GLY A 157 6.94 8.08 0.61
CA GLY A 157 6.68 6.66 0.36
C GLY A 157 7.71 5.98 -0.54
N CYS A 158 7.50 4.71 -0.81
CA CYS A 158 8.38 3.88 -1.64
C CYS A 158 7.61 2.69 -2.19
N ASP A 159 7.72 2.46 -3.50
CA ASP A 159 7.01 1.38 -4.20
C ASP A 159 7.91 0.26 -4.69
N ASP A 160 9.24 0.34 -4.46
CA ASP A 160 10.22 -0.56 -5.08
C ASP A 160 9.86 -2.04 -4.92
N CYS A 161 9.52 -2.46 -3.70
CA CYS A 161 9.18 -3.85 -3.42
C CYS A 161 7.84 -4.30 -4.01
N LEU A 162 6.88 -3.37 -4.14
CA LEU A 162 5.60 -3.65 -4.79
C LEU A 162 5.75 -3.74 -6.31
N ALA A 163 6.49 -2.78 -6.90
CA ALA A 163 6.62 -2.65 -8.36
C ALA A 163 7.23 -3.89 -9.03
N VAL A 164 8.13 -4.61 -8.36
CA VAL A 164 8.79 -5.79 -8.91
C VAL A 164 8.05 -7.11 -8.66
N CYS A 165 6.91 -7.06 -7.98
CA CYS A 165 6.14 -8.26 -7.68
C CYS A 165 5.60 -8.89 -8.98
N PRO A 166 5.93 -10.18 -9.28
CA PRO A 166 5.46 -10.82 -10.52
C PRO A 166 3.92 -10.93 -10.63
N TRP A 167 3.24 -10.92 -9.49
CA TRP A 167 1.78 -10.98 -9.44
C TRP A 167 1.11 -9.70 -9.95
N ASN A 168 1.87 -8.61 -10.11
CA ASN A 168 1.36 -7.37 -10.70
C ASN A 168 0.94 -7.51 -12.18
N LYS A 169 1.29 -8.62 -12.84
CA LYS A 169 0.72 -8.94 -14.16
C LYS A 169 -0.82 -9.05 -14.15
N PHE A 170 -1.41 -9.26 -12.97
CA PHE A 170 -2.86 -9.29 -12.76
C PHE A 170 -3.42 -7.96 -12.23
N ALA A 171 -2.56 -6.99 -11.95
CA ALA A 171 -2.99 -5.68 -11.47
C ALA A 171 -3.91 -5.00 -12.49
N LYS A 172 -4.95 -4.35 -11.99
CA LYS A 172 -5.92 -3.63 -12.80
C LYS A 172 -5.90 -2.16 -12.40
N GLU A 173 -5.99 -1.28 -13.39
CA GLU A 173 -6.11 0.15 -13.13
C GLU A 173 -7.44 0.43 -12.41
N SER A 174 -7.38 1.27 -11.37
CA SER A 174 -8.57 1.67 -10.64
C SER A 174 -9.51 2.50 -11.55
N LYS A 175 -10.80 2.19 -11.49
CA LYS A 175 -11.85 2.98 -12.14
C LYS A 175 -12.22 4.25 -11.35
N GLU A 176 -11.77 4.38 -10.10
CA GLU A 176 -12.01 5.57 -9.27
C GLU A 176 -11.14 6.73 -9.77
N ILE A 177 -11.79 7.73 -10.35
CA ILE A 177 -11.10 8.89 -10.95
C ILE A 177 -10.29 9.69 -9.93
N LYS A 178 -10.67 9.65 -8.66
CA LYS A 178 -9.99 10.34 -7.56
C LYS A 178 -8.62 9.77 -7.23
N PHE A 179 -8.34 8.52 -7.63
CA PHE A 179 -7.01 7.91 -7.49
C PHE A 179 -6.09 8.23 -8.66
N LYS A 180 -6.61 8.88 -9.72
CA LYS A 180 -5.73 9.34 -10.81
C LYS A 180 -4.80 10.43 -10.32
N GLN A 181 -3.57 10.38 -10.78
CA GLN A 181 -2.55 11.36 -10.45
C GLN A 181 -3.02 12.78 -10.79
N LYS A 182 -2.96 13.67 -9.82
CA LYS A 182 -3.21 15.10 -9.98
C LYS A 182 -1.92 15.78 -10.42
N ASN A 183 -1.99 16.59 -11.46
CA ASN A 183 -0.90 17.47 -11.97
C ASN A 183 0.48 16.79 -12.09
N GLN A 184 0.80 16.33 -13.30
CA GLN A 184 2.06 15.61 -13.57
C GLN A 184 3.31 16.49 -13.64
N ASN A 185 3.21 17.83 -13.81
CA ASN A 185 4.31 18.63 -14.33
C ASN A 185 4.94 19.65 -13.36
N GLU A 186 4.38 19.94 -12.18
CA GLU A 186 4.90 21.04 -11.34
C GLU A 186 5.34 20.66 -9.93
N LEU A 187 4.90 19.52 -9.41
CA LEU A 187 4.92 19.27 -7.96
C LEU A 187 6.24 18.73 -7.41
N TYR A 188 7.16 18.27 -8.25
CA TYR A 188 8.28 17.47 -7.74
C TYR A 188 9.65 17.90 -8.27
N ASP A 189 9.77 19.10 -8.82
CA ASP A 189 11.07 19.65 -9.22
C ASP A 189 11.89 19.99 -7.96
N LEU A 190 12.88 19.16 -7.66
CA LEU A 190 13.71 19.32 -6.46
C LEU A 190 14.57 20.59 -6.50
N LYS A 191 14.85 21.15 -7.68
CA LYS A 191 15.58 22.42 -7.82
C LYS A 191 14.77 23.62 -7.35
N LYS A 192 13.44 23.51 -7.34
CA LYS A 192 12.55 24.55 -6.83
C LYS A 192 12.34 24.47 -5.32
N LEU A 193 12.78 23.40 -4.66
CA LEU A 193 12.64 23.16 -3.23
C LEU A 193 13.92 23.47 -2.43
N SER A 194 15.03 23.84 -3.10
CA SER A 194 16.34 24.13 -2.49
C SER A 194 16.52 25.65 -2.22
#